data_33322db127bd82c60ab303d032f3bb60
#
_entry.id   33322db127bd82c60ab303d032f3bb60
#
_cell.length_a   1.000
_cell.length_b   1.000
_cell.length_c   1.000
_cell.angle_alpha   90.00
_cell.angle_beta   90.00
_cell.angle_gamma   90.00
#
_symmetry.space_group_name_H-M   'P 1'
#
loop_
_entity.id
_entity.type
_entity.pdbx_description
1 polymer ?
#
loop_
_entity_poly.entity_id
_entity_poly.type
_entity_poly.pdbx_seq_one_letter_code
_entity_poly.pdbx_strand_id
1 'polypeptide(L)'
;MSGNLPWPKRELKIGDVSKLACLPVKTIRFYCDQKLIQPVGRSESKYRIFDECVIAELALIKTLKVMEFSLVDIKSILESRRSGFCTCSYLKGTIKSKINSVDEKIKELQQVQGQLLSLIGNWRDCGGIKANPEASSVFVEPYTKASPEELLV
;
A
#
# COMPACT_ATOMS: atom_id res chain seq x y z
N MET A 1 15.36 0.30 27.90
CA MET A 1 16.27 1.45 27.78
C MET A 1 15.68 2.42 26.77
N SER A 2 14.98 3.42 27.27
CA SER A 2 14.34 4.45 26.44
C SER A 2 15.39 5.43 26.00
N GLY A 3 15.85 5.30 24.75
CA GLY A 3 16.76 6.25 24.13
C GLY A 3 16.05 7.57 23.89
N ASN A 4 16.11 8.46 24.86
CA ASN A 4 15.76 9.86 24.71
C ASN A 4 16.86 10.51 23.85
N LEU A 5 16.69 10.55 22.53
CA LEU A 5 17.51 11.41 21.67
C LEU A 5 17.14 12.86 21.98
N PRO A 6 18.14 13.70 22.31
CA PRO A 6 17.91 15.09 22.68
C PRO A 6 17.84 15.98 21.43
N TRP A 7 16.93 15.69 20.52
CA TRP A 7 16.59 16.65 19.48
C TRP A 7 15.41 17.48 19.99
N PRO A 8 15.45 18.81 19.91
CA PRO A 8 14.28 19.61 20.22
C PRO A 8 13.14 19.12 19.29
N LYS A 9 12.10 18.57 19.89
CA LYS A 9 10.90 18.12 19.17
C LYS A 9 10.35 19.33 18.45
N ARG A 10 10.57 19.39 17.14
CA ARG A 10 10.11 20.49 16.31
C ARG A 10 8.61 20.38 16.21
N GLU A 11 7.92 21.34 16.78
CA GLU A 11 6.47 21.42 16.68
C GLU A 11 6.09 21.84 15.25
N LEU A 12 5.33 20.99 14.57
CA LEU A 12 4.86 21.20 13.21
C LEU A 12 3.39 21.55 13.22
N LYS A 13 3.01 22.59 12.51
CA LYS A 13 1.63 22.90 12.19
C LYS A 13 1.16 22.01 11.03
N ILE A 14 -0.15 21.81 10.89
CA ILE A 14 -0.71 20.96 9.83
C ILE A 14 -0.28 21.38 8.42
N GLY A 15 -0.04 22.68 8.19
CA GLY A 15 0.49 23.20 6.93
C GLY A 15 1.93 22.76 6.66
N ASP A 16 2.78 22.68 7.70
CA ASP A 16 4.16 22.22 7.59
C ASP A 16 4.19 20.72 7.32
N VAL A 17 3.36 19.95 8.04
CA VAL A 17 3.17 18.51 7.79
C VAL A 17 2.71 18.26 6.34
N SER A 18 1.78 19.07 5.83
CA SER A 18 1.27 18.98 4.46
C SER A 18 2.39 19.14 3.43
N LYS A 19 3.26 20.12 3.62
CA LYS A 19 4.42 20.39 2.75
C LYS A 19 5.46 19.26 2.83
N LEU A 20 5.84 18.86 4.04
CA LEU A 20 6.87 17.84 4.27
C LEU A 20 6.43 16.44 3.81
N ALA A 21 5.17 16.06 4.06
CA ALA A 21 4.63 14.76 3.65
C ALA A 21 4.15 14.74 2.18
N CYS A 22 4.12 15.90 1.51
CA CYS A 22 3.52 16.04 0.17
C CYS A 22 2.09 15.47 0.12
N LEU A 23 1.26 15.87 1.09
CA LEU A 23 -0.14 15.46 1.21
C LEU A 23 -1.04 16.67 1.44
N PRO A 24 -2.26 16.69 0.84
CA PRO A 24 -3.23 17.73 1.11
C PRO A 24 -3.62 17.79 2.60
N VAL A 25 -3.83 18.98 3.14
CA VAL A 25 -4.29 19.18 4.53
C VAL A 25 -5.58 18.39 4.82
N LYS A 26 -6.48 18.30 3.84
CA LYS A 26 -7.72 17.50 3.94
C LYS A 26 -7.42 16.03 4.24
N THR A 27 -6.43 15.44 3.57
CA THR A 27 -6.00 14.05 3.77
C THR A 27 -5.40 13.86 5.17
N ILE A 28 -4.60 14.82 5.65
CA ILE A 28 -4.01 14.76 6.99
C ILE A 28 -5.12 14.84 8.06
N ARG A 29 -6.11 15.73 7.89
CA ARG A 29 -7.28 15.79 8.78
C ARG A 29 -8.03 14.47 8.80
N PHE A 30 -8.29 13.88 7.64
CA PHE A 30 -8.94 12.57 7.52
C PHE A 30 -8.16 11.49 8.27
N TYR A 31 -6.84 11.43 8.15
CA TYR A 31 -6.03 10.45 8.88
C TYR A 31 -6.03 10.69 10.40
N CYS A 32 -6.12 11.95 10.84
CA CYS A 32 -6.35 12.26 12.26
C CYS A 32 -7.73 11.76 12.74
N ASP A 33 -8.77 11.98 11.97
CA ASP A 33 -10.14 11.61 12.32
C ASP A 33 -10.29 10.08 12.35
N GLN A 34 -9.57 9.36 11.48
CA GLN A 34 -9.46 7.89 11.49
C GLN A 34 -8.50 7.36 12.59
N LYS A 35 -7.89 8.23 13.38
CA LYS A 35 -6.90 7.88 14.42
C LYS A 35 -5.66 7.13 13.90
N LEU A 36 -5.33 7.32 12.62
CA LEU A 36 -4.10 6.78 12.04
C LEU A 36 -2.87 7.57 12.51
N ILE A 37 -3.01 8.89 12.60
CA ILE A 37 -2.01 9.79 13.17
C ILE A 37 -2.66 10.62 14.28
N GLN A 38 -1.84 11.07 15.23
CA GLN A 38 -2.34 11.85 16.36
C GLN A 38 -1.50 13.11 16.53
N PRO A 39 -2.16 14.29 16.75
CA PRO A 39 -1.46 15.48 17.14
C PRO A 39 -0.92 15.30 18.57
N VAL A 40 0.25 15.84 18.86
CA VAL A 40 0.84 15.86 20.21
C VAL A 40 0.17 16.89 21.13
N GLY A 41 -0.54 17.85 20.53
CA GLY A 41 -1.23 18.89 21.28
C GLY A 41 -1.98 19.87 20.38
N ARG A 42 -2.39 20.98 20.99
CA ARG A 42 -2.96 22.13 20.28
C ARG A 42 -2.24 23.39 20.73
N SER A 43 -2.01 24.32 19.79
CA SER A 43 -1.52 25.66 20.12
C SER A 43 -2.54 26.46 20.93
N GLU A 44 -2.11 27.60 21.50
CA GLU A 44 -3.01 28.56 22.15
C GLU A 44 -4.18 28.96 21.23
N SER A 45 -3.94 29.05 19.94
CA SER A 45 -4.95 29.32 18.90
C SER A 45 -5.74 28.08 18.48
N LYS A 46 -5.72 26.98 19.26
CA LYS A 46 -6.46 25.71 19.06
C LYS A 46 -6.09 24.93 17.79
N TYR A 47 -4.99 25.25 17.10
CA TYR A 47 -4.49 24.48 15.96
C TYR A 47 -3.79 23.20 16.43
N ARG A 48 -3.99 22.10 15.67
CA ARG A 48 -3.30 20.82 15.92
C ARG A 48 -1.79 20.98 15.73
N ILE A 49 -1.01 20.50 16.68
CA ILE A 49 0.46 20.47 16.64
C ILE A 49 0.89 19.01 16.54
N PHE A 50 1.88 18.76 15.70
CA PHE A 50 2.46 17.44 15.44
C PHE A 50 3.96 17.46 15.74
N ASP A 51 4.51 16.30 16.07
CA ASP A 51 5.95 16.11 16.11
C ASP A 51 6.47 15.58 14.76
N GLU A 52 7.80 15.56 14.60
CA GLU A 52 8.41 15.10 13.33
C GLU A 52 8.15 13.63 13.05
N CYS A 53 7.86 12.79 14.05
CA CYS A 53 7.56 11.38 13.86
C CYS A 53 6.34 11.16 12.96
N VAL A 54 5.42 12.12 12.91
CA VAL A 54 4.24 12.07 12.03
C VAL A 54 4.61 11.94 10.56
N ILE A 55 5.75 12.51 10.15
CA ILE A 55 6.19 12.46 8.74
C ILE A 55 6.53 11.00 8.36
N ALA A 56 7.25 10.29 9.23
CA ALA A 56 7.56 8.87 9.03
C ALA A 56 6.29 7.99 9.05
N GLU A 57 5.32 8.32 9.92
CA GLU A 57 4.02 7.63 9.94
C GLU A 57 3.24 7.85 8.64
N LEU A 58 3.19 9.09 8.14
CA LEU A 58 2.53 9.41 6.88
C LEU A 58 3.21 8.76 5.68
N ALA A 59 4.54 8.67 5.66
CA ALA A 59 5.28 7.95 4.63
C ALA A 59 4.91 6.46 4.63
N LEU A 60 4.86 5.83 5.81
CA LEU A 60 4.44 4.43 5.95
C LEU A 60 2.99 4.23 5.50
N ILE A 61 2.07 5.10 5.87
CA ILE A 61 0.68 5.05 5.43
C ILE A 61 0.61 5.10 3.90
N LYS A 62 1.34 6.02 3.25
CA LYS A 62 1.39 6.12 1.78
C LYS A 62 1.85 4.81 1.14
N THR A 63 2.94 4.24 1.63
CA THR A 63 3.49 2.98 1.12
C THR A 63 2.47 1.84 1.25
N LEU A 64 1.86 1.68 2.42
CA LEU A 64 0.87 0.63 2.66
C LEU A 64 -0.42 0.84 1.83
N LYS A 65 -0.82 2.10 1.58
CA LYS A 65 -1.96 2.42 0.70
C LYS A 65 -1.68 2.05 -0.76
N VAL A 66 -0.47 2.28 -1.26
CA VAL A 66 -0.07 1.84 -2.62
C VAL A 66 -0.12 0.32 -2.74
N MET A 67 0.19 -0.40 -1.66
CA MET A 67 0.08 -1.86 -1.57
C MET A 67 -1.37 -2.35 -1.28
N GLU A 68 -2.36 -1.46 -1.38
CA GLU A 68 -3.79 -1.75 -1.16
C GLU A 68 -4.13 -2.33 0.22
N PHE A 69 -3.36 -1.98 1.25
CA PHE A 69 -3.77 -2.31 2.62
C PHE A 69 -5.01 -1.52 3.04
N SER A 70 -5.91 -2.16 3.78
CA SER A 70 -7.07 -1.48 4.36
C SER A 70 -6.64 -0.48 5.43
N LEU A 71 -7.47 0.53 5.70
CA LEU A 71 -7.19 1.49 6.78
C LEU A 71 -7.14 0.81 8.16
N VAL A 72 -7.87 -0.28 8.33
CA VAL A 72 -7.87 -1.09 9.57
C VAL A 72 -6.52 -1.76 9.76
N ASP A 73 -5.97 -2.40 8.71
CA ASP A 73 -4.66 -3.03 8.75
C ASP A 73 -3.56 -2.01 9.02
N ILE A 74 -3.61 -0.86 8.32
CA ILE A 74 -2.65 0.23 8.50
C ILE A 74 -2.68 0.74 9.94
N LYS A 75 -3.86 0.91 10.52
CA LYS A 75 -4.02 1.32 11.90
C LYS A 75 -3.39 0.33 12.87
N SER A 76 -3.66 -0.96 12.71
CA SER A 76 -3.10 -2.03 13.53
C SER A 76 -1.57 -2.07 13.45
N ILE A 77 -1.00 -1.87 12.26
CA ILE A 77 0.44 -1.79 12.02
C ILE A 77 1.05 -0.59 12.76
N LEU A 78 0.43 0.58 12.69
CA LEU A 78 0.91 1.79 13.36
C LEU A 78 0.82 1.66 14.89
N GLU A 79 -0.27 1.10 15.41
CA GLU A 79 -0.46 0.86 16.84
C GLU A 79 0.58 -0.13 17.38
N SER A 80 0.84 -1.23 16.68
CA SER A 80 1.89 -2.19 17.03
C SER A 80 3.27 -1.53 17.05
N ARG A 81 3.56 -0.63 16.11
CA ARG A 81 4.83 0.11 16.06
C ARG A 81 4.98 1.06 17.25
N ARG A 82 3.91 1.76 17.64
CA ARG A 82 3.92 2.70 18.79
C ARG A 82 4.06 1.99 20.13
N SER A 83 3.47 0.81 20.28
CA SER A 83 3.54 0.04 21.52
C SER A 83 4.88 -0.63 21.77
N GLY A 84 5.83 -0.57 20.83
CA GLY A 84 7.15 -1.18 20.99
C GLY A 84 7.14 -2.71 21.02
N PHE A 85 5.98 -3.34 20.91
CA PHE A 85 5.89 -4.79 20.74
C PHE A 85 6.52 -5.18 19.42
N CYS A 86 7.22 -6.33 19.39
CA CYS A 86 7.91 -6.85 18.20
C CYS A 86 7.02 -6.83 16.95
N THR A 87 6.99 -5.68 16.31
CA THR A 87 6.15 -5.36 15.14
C THR A 87 6.49 -6.27 13.96
N CYS A 88 7.70 -6.85 13.98
CA CYS A 88 8.21 -7.62 12.85
C CYS A 88 7.38 -8.89 12.56
N SER A 89 6.93 -9.64 13.56
CA SER A 89 6.17 -10.87 13.34
C SER A 89 4.74 -10.58 12.88
N TYR A 90 4.08 -9.59 13.50
CA TYR A 90 2.74 -9.16 13.09
C TYR A 90 2.75 -8.57 11.69
N LEU A 91 3.67 -7.64 11.41
CA LEU A 91 3.81 -7.04 10.10
C LEU A 91 4.14 -8.08 9.02
N LYS A 92 5.07 -9.02 9.31
CA LYS A 92 5.36 -10.14 8.40
C LYS A 92 4.13 -11.00 8.15
N GLY A 93 3.34 -11.30 9.17
CA GLY A 93 2.10 -12.06 9.04
C GLY A 93 1.08 -11.36 8.15
N THR A 94 0.87 -10.07 8.36
CA THR A 94 -0.07 -9.25 7.57
C THR A 94 0.38 -9.14 6.11
N ILE A 95 1.67 -8.91 5.87
CA ILE A 95 2.24 -8.88 4.51
C ILE A 95 2.09 -10.25 3.83
N LYS A 96 2.40 -11.34 4.53
CA LYS A 96 2.27 -12.70 3.99
C LYS A 96 0.81 -13.03 3.63
N SER A 97 -0.14 -12.64 4.46
CA SER A 97 -1.57 -12.79 4.16
C SER A 97 -1.96 -12.00 2.92
N LYS A 98 -1.45 -10.78 2.75
CA LYS A 98 -1.71 -9.96 1.55
C LYS A 98 -1.11 -10.59 0.29
N ILE A 99 0.11 -11.14 0.38
CA ILE A 99 0.74 -11.87 -0.74
C ILE A 99 -0.14 -13.04 -1.16
N ASN A 100 -0.62 -13.86 -0.23
CA ASN A 100 -1.51 -14.99 -0.53
C ASN A 100 -2.79 -14.52 -1.23
N SER A 101 -3.40 -13.44 -0.77
CA SER A 101 -4.61 -12.86 -1.39
C SER A 101 -4.34 -12.37 -2.82
N VAL A 102 -3.17 -11.80 -3.09
CA VAL A 102 -2.75 -11.40 -4.44
C VAL A 102 -2.55 -12.63 -5.32
N ASP A 103 -1.90 -13.69 -4.82
CA ASP A 103 -1.71 -14.94 -5.54
C ASP A 103 -3.05 -15.61 -5.92
N GLU A 104 -4.03 -15.59 -5.02
CA GLU A 104 -5.39 -16.08 -5.31
C GLU A 104 -6.03 -15.26 -6.43
N LYS A 105 -5.89 -13.93 -6.36
CA LYS A 105 -6.45 -13.04 -7.39
C LYS A 105 -5.79 -13.23 -8.76
N ILE A 106 -4.51 -13.49 -8.80
CA ILE A 106 -3.78 -13.83 -10.03
C ILE A 106 -4.35 -15.11 -10.64
N LYS A 107 -4.58 -16.15 -9.83
CA LYS A 107 -5.18 -17.42 -10.31
C LYS A 107 -6.58 -17.22 -10.87
N GLU A 108 -7.44 -16.45 -10.17
CA GLU A 108 -8.77 -16.12 -10.68
C GLU A 108 -8.71 -15.42 -12.04
N LEU A 109 -7.86 -14.41 -12.17
CA LEU A 109 -7.70 -13.67 -13.42
C LEU A 109 -7.15 -14.56 -14.55
N GLN A 110 -6.22 -15.44 -14.27
CA GLN A 110 -5.70 -16.42 -15.24
C GLN A 110 -6.82 -17.36 -15.71
N GLN A 111 -7.70 -17.79 -14.81
CA GLN A 111 -8.84 -18.63 -15.17
C GLN A 111 -9.81 -17.88 -16.08
N VAL A 112 -10.15 -16.64 -15.76
CA VAL A 112 -11.00 -15.79 -16.62
C VAL A 112 -10.36 -15.58 -17.99
N GLN A 113 -9.06 -15.34 -18.03
CA GLN A 113 -8.31 -15.20 -19.29
C GLN A 113 -8.43 -16.47 -20.14
N GLY A 114 -8.24 -17.66 -19.52
CA GLY A 114 -8.41 -18.93 -20.22
C GLY A 114 -9.81 -19.15 -20.78
N GLN A 115 -10.84 -18.75 -20.03
CA GLN A 115 -12.24 -18.82 -20.49
C GLN A 115 -12.47 -17.89 -21.70
N LEU A 116 -11.95 -16.66 -21.65
CA LEU A 116 -12.07 -15.71 -22.76
C LEU A 116 -11.36 -16.21 -24.03
N LEU A 117 -10.16 -16.77 -23.87
CA LEU A 117 -9.43 -17.36 -25.01
C LEU A 117 -10.19 -18.56 -25.60
N SER A 118 -10.80 -19.41 -24.76
CA SER A 118 -11.65 -20.51 -25.23
C SER A 118 -12.86 -20.03 -26.00
N LEU A 119 -13.50 -18.94 -25.57
CA LEU A 119 -14.61 -18.34 -26.28
C LEU A 119 -14.17 -17.85 -27.69
N ILE A 120 -13.03 -17.20 -27.79
CA ILE A 120 -12.49 -16.74 -29.07
C ILE A 120 -12.14 -17.92 -29.98
N GLY A 121 -11.49 -18.96 -29.42
CA GLY A 121 -11.12 -20.16 -30.17
C GLY A 121 -12.33 -20.96 -30.70
N ASN A 122 -13.48 -20.86 -30.04
CA ASN A 122 -14.72 -21.51 -30.45
C ASN A 122 -15.59 -20.65 -31.37
N TRP A 123 -15.22 -19.38 -31.58
CA TRP A 123 -15.94 -18.53 -32.52
C TRP A 123 -15.64 -18.97 -33.94
N ARG A 124 -16.59 -19.65 -34.56
CA ARG A 124 -16.57 -19.87 -35.99
C ARG A 124 -16.71 -18.52 -36.66
N ASP A 125 -15.73 -18.19 -37.53
CA ASP A 125 -15.77 -16.99 -38.39
C ASP A 125 -17.15 -16.85 -39.04
N CYS A 126 -17.93 -15.88 -38.61
CA CYS A 126 -19.12 -15.42 -39.33
C CYS A 126 -18.69 -14.59 -40.53
N GLY A 127 -17.94 -15.20 -41.50
CA GLY A 127 -17.82 -14.76 -42.87
C GLY A 127 -17.30 -13.35 -43.16
N GLY A 128 -16.54 -12.71 -42.29
CA GLY A 128 -16.05 -11.34 -42.49
C GLY A 128 -14.61 -11.15 -42.09
N ILE A 129 -13.73 -11.05 -43.07
CA ILE A 129 -12.31 -10.66 -43.00
C ILE A 129 -11.40 -11.78 -42.50
N LYS A 130 -10.64 -12.38 -43.40
CA LYS A 130 -9.54 -13.31 -43.07
C LYS A 130 -8.59 -12.66 -42.10
N ALA A 131 -8.57 -13.15 -40.87
CA ALA A 131 -7.57 -12.75 -39.88
C ALA A 131 -6.18 -13.11 -40.41
N ASN A 132 -5.29 -12.12 -40.48
CA ASN A 132 -3.90 -12.29 -40.89
C ASN A 132 -3.22 -13.21 -39.85
N PRO A 133 -2.68 -14.36 -40.20
CA PRO A 133 -2.05 -15.30 -39.24
C PRO A 133 -0.78 -14.76 -38.55
N GLU A 134 -0.27 -13.60 -38.97
CA GLU A 134 0.93 -12.99 -38.40
C GLU A 134 0.69 -12.12 -37.17
N ALA A 135 -0.57 -11.89 -36.75
CA ALA A 135 -0.88 -11.11 -35.53
C ALA A 135 -0.89 -11.93 -34.24
N SER A 136 -0.57 -13.22 -34.32
CA SER A 136 -0.63 -14.15 -33.14
C SER A 136 0.61 -14.19 -32.27
N SER A 137 1.55 -13.27 -32.40
CA SER A 137 2.80 -13.30 -31.62
C SER A 137 2.94 -12.22 -30.55
N VAL A 138 1.82 -11.72 -30.00
CA VAL A 138 1.91 -11.06 -28.70
C VAL A 138 1.67 -12.11 -27.63
N PHE A 139 2.56 -13.07 -27.58
CA PHE A 139 2.71 -13.93 -26.42
C PHE A 139 3.31 -13.07 -25.30
N VAL A 140 2.47 -12.64 -24.36
CA VAL A 140 2.97 -12.18 -23.09
C VAL A 140 3.64 -13.37 -22.45
N GLU A 141 4.97 -13.35 -22.35
CA GLU A 141 5.71 -14.37 -21.64
C GLU A 141 5.10 -14.57 -20.25
N PRO A 142 4.89 -15.83 -19.82
CA PRO A 142 4.41 -16.07 -18.47
C PRO A 142 5.43 -15.46 -17.50
N TYR A 143 4.93 -14.58 -16.63
CA TYR A 143 5.66 -13.98 -15.53
C TYR A 143 6.41 -15.08 -14.78
N THR A 144 7.72 -15.22 -15.06
CA THR A 144 8.59 -16.13 -14.34
C THR A 144 8.66 -15.67 -12.91
N LYS A 145 8.17 -16.50 -12.00
CA LYS A 145 8.25 -16.29 -10.55
C LYS A 145 9.70 -16.02 -10.18
N ALA A 146 10.02 -14.78 -9.84
CA ALA A 146 11.20 -14.50 -9.05
C ALA A 146 11.04 -15.22 -7.71
N SER A 147 11.98 -16.08 -7.40
CA SER A 147 11.99 -16.82 -6.14
C SER A 147 12.05 -15.84 -4.97
N PRO A 148 11.35 -16.11 -3.85
CA PRO A 148 11.31 -15.20 -2.69
C PRO A 148 12.68 -14.94 -2.03
N GLU A 149 13.73 -15.57 -2.49
CA GLU A 149 15.09 -15.47 -1.92
C GLU A 149 15.91 -14.29 -2.45
N GLU A 150 15.51 -13.65 -3.57
CA GLU A 150 16.29 -12.53 -4.15
C GLU A 150 15.91 -11.14 -3.65
N LEU A 151 14.95 -11.03 -2.75
CA LEU A 151 14.48 -9.75 -2.20
C LEU A 151 15.03 -9.40 -0.81
N LEU A 152 16.12 -10.08 -0.38
CA LEU A 152 16.79 -9.85 0.89
C LEU A 152 18.29 -9.52 0.69
N VAL A 153 18.57 -8.45 -0.06
CA VAL A 153 19.88 -7.76 0.02
C VAL A 153 19.62 -6.29 0.23
#